data_76fcad78c05a7dbd37fa108811b40c44
#
_entry.id   76fcad78c05a7dbd37fa108811b40c44
#
_cell.length_a   1.000
_cell.length_b   1.000
_cell.length_c   1.000
_cell.angle_alpha   90.00
_cell.angle_beta   90.00
_cell.angle_gamma   90.00
#
_symmetry.space_group_name_H-M   'P 1'
#
loop_
_entity.id
_entity.type
_entity.pdbx_description
1 polymer ?
#
loop_
_entity_poly.entity_id
_entity_poly.type
_entity_poly.pdbx_seq_one_letter_code
_entity_poly.pdbx_strand_id
1 'polypeptide(L)'
;MPEKVKEVESKTAKLYTQRGHRLFWLTKKELRENTSAGDRYNVTVTDGKVEVIFADDGSRKVYGKKTKDGMDPVIALQGKKITEAFGAADDKTIDMIPMKLNGKGFILGE
;
A
#
# COMPACT_ATOMS: atom_id res chain seq x y z
N MET A 1 -26.61 -6.12 -14.51
CA MET A 1 -26.02 -6.08 -14.02
C MET A 1 -25.50 -5.52 -13.24
N PRO A 2 -25.29 -5.64 -12.98
CA PRO A 2 -24.80 -5.18 -12.03
C PRO A 2 -23.80 -4.54 -11.88
N GLU A 3 -23.38 -4.32 -11.89
CA GLU A 3 -22.60 -3.81 -11.81
C GLU A 3 -22.01 -3.36 -10.99
N LYS A 4 -21.89 -3.30 -10.25
CA LYS A 4 -21.37 -2.94 -9.40
C LYS A 4 -20.14 -3.11 -8.85
N VAL A 5 -19.75 -3.67 -8.67
CA VAL A 5 -18.54 -4.32 -8.55
C VAL A 5 -17.31 -3.58 -9.01
N LYS A 6 -17.49 -2.58 -9.76
CA LYS A 6 -16.45 -1.77 -10.32
C LYS A 6 -15.58 -1.07 -9.34
N GLU A 7 -15.97 -1.03 -8.09
CA GLU A 7 -15.19 -0.35 -7.09
C GLU A 7 -14.00 -1.16 -6.60
N VAL A 8 -13.92 -2.42 -7.00
CA VAL A 8 -12.83 -3.28 -6.59
C VAL A 8 -11.90 -3.54 -7.76
N GLU A 9 -10.64 -3.23 -7.57
CA GLU A 9 -9.60 -3.40 -8.56
C GLU A 9 -8.53 -4.29 -8.00
N SER A 10 -8.10 -5.27 -8.78
CA SER A 10 -7.04 -6.19 -8.34
C SER A 10 -5.73 -5.83 -8.99
N LYS A 11 -4.69 -5.73 -8.19
CA LYS A 11 -3.34 -5.44 -8.65
C LYS A 11 -2.37 -6.30 -7.87
N THR A 12 -1.10 -6.12 -8.12
CA THR A 12 -0.05 -6.79 -7.37
C THR A 12 0.92 -5.72 -6.88
N ALA A 13 1.30 -5.82 -5.61
CA ALA A 13 2.27 -4.93 -5.03
C ALA A 13 3.55 -5.70 -4.73
N LYS A 14 4.68 -5.04 -4.85
CA LYS A 14 5.97 -5.66 -4.54
C LYS A 14 6.30 -5.48 -3.07
N LEU A 15 6.63 -6.57 -2.41
CA LEU A 15 7.09 -6.55 -1.03
C LEU A 15 8.60 -6.74 -1.07
N TYR A 16 9.32 -5.68 -0.79
CA TYR A 16 10.77 -5.67 -0.83
C TYR A 16 11.37 -6.15 0.49
N THR A 17 12.61 -6.56 0.44
CA THR A 17 13.36 -6.91 1.64
C THR A 17 14.66 -6.13 1.67
N GLN A 18 14.92 -5.45 2.77
CA GLN A 18 16.13 -4.67 2.93
C GLN A 18 16.63 -4.82 4.37
N ARG A 19 17.83 -5.34 4.50
CA ARG A 19 18.45 -5.57 5.81
C ARG A 19 17.56 -6.37 6.77
N GLY A 20 16.89 -7.38 6.21
CA GLY A 20 16.01 -8.23 7.01
C GLY A 20 14.64 -7.67 7.29
N HIS A 21 14.35 -6.47 6.83
CA HIS A 21 13.04 -5.85 7.01
C HIS A 21 12.25 -5.88 5.73
N ARG A 22 10.94 -6.07 5.85
CA ARG A 22 10.04 -6.08 4.70
C ARG A 22 9.39 -4.72 4.56
N LEU A 23 9.20 -4.29 3.32
CA LEU A 23 8.54 -3.01 3.08
C LEU A 23 7.77 -3.00 1.77
N PHE A 24 6.67 -2.27 1.75
CA PHE A 24 5.92 -1.97 0.54
C PHE A 24 6.26 -0.54 0.13
N TRP A 25 6.52 -0.36 -1.15
CA TRP A 25 6.75 0.98 -1.70
C TRP A 25 5.73 1.16 -2.80
N LEU A 26 4.64 1.87 -2.48
CA LEU A 26 3.51 2.02 -3.38
C LEU A 26 3.54 3.40 -4.03
N THR A 27 3.51 3.42 -5.34
CA THR A 27 3.59 4.66 -6.10
C THR A 27 2.30 4.85 -6.89
N LYS A 28 2.29 5.88 -7.72
CA LYS A 28 1.14 6.18 -8.56
C LYS A 28 0.64 4.97 -9.35
N LYS A 29 1.53 4.06 -9.71
CA LYS A 29 1.13 2.86 -10.47
C LYS A 29 0.25 1.92 -9.67
N GLU A 30 0.52 1.78 -8.38
CA GLU A 30 -0.25 0.90 -7.51
C GLU A 30 -1.47 1.60 -6.94
N LEU A 31 -1.37 2.89 -6.68
CA LEU A 31 -2.42 3.64 -6.01
C LEU A 31 -3.49 4.10 -7.01
N ARG A 32 -4.65 4.42 -6.47
CA ARG A 32 -5.74 4.93 -7.30
C ARG A 32 -5.41 6.31 -7.83
N GLU A 33 -5.96 6.66 -8.97
CA GLU A 33 -5.72 7.96 -9.59
C GLU A 33 -6.04 9.13 -8.68
N ASN A 34 -7.05 8.98 -7.84
CA ASN A 34 -7.46 10.09 -6.98
C ASN A 34 -6.69 10.17 -5.68
N THR A 35 -5.67 9.33 -5.51
CA THR A 35 -4.82 9.43 -4.33
C THR A 35 -3.85 10.60 -4.54
N SER A 36 -3.74 11.45 -3.53
CA SER A 36 -2.90 12.64 -3.61
C SER A 36 -1.96 12.74 -2.43
N ALA A 37 -0.82 13.38 -2.65
CA ALA A 37 0.11 13.66 -1.57
C ALA A 37 -0.63 14.50 -0.52
N GLY A 38 -0.46 14.14 0.74
CA GLY A 38 -1.14 14.82 1.83
C GLY A 38 -2.40 14.12 2.31
N ASP A 39 -2.93 13.20 1.54
CA ASP A 39 -4.08 12.40 1.99
C ASP A 39 -3.67 11.63 3.24
N ARG A 40 -4.63 11.42 4.12
CA ARG A 40 -4.36 10.70 5.36
C ARG A 40 -5.03 9.34 5.35
N TYR A 41 -4.44 8.41 6.09
CA TYR A 41 -4.95 7.05 6.14
C TYR A 41 -4.58 6.37 7.45
N ASN A 42 -5.27 5.28 7.73
CA ASN A 42 -4.97 4.40 8.86
C ASN A 42 -4.54 3.05 8.32
N VAL A 43 -3.68 2.37 9.06
CA VAL A 43 -3.15 1.06 8.67
C VAL A 43 -3.45 0.05 9.76
N THR A 44 -3.99 -1.09 9.36
CA THR A 44 -4.19 -2.22 10.25
C THR A 44 -3.41 -3.40 9.70
N VAL A 45 -2.53 -3.95 10.51
CA VAL A 45 -1.69 -5.10 10.10
C VAL A 45 -2.14 -6.32 10.87
N THR A 46 -2.47 -7.38 10.14
CA THR A 46 -2.77 -8.67 10.74
C THR A 46 -1.89 -9.70 10.05
N ASP A 47 -2.01 -10.95 10.46
CA ASP A 47 -1.16 -12.01 9.92
C ASP A 47 -1.37 -12.17 8.40
N GLY A 48 -0.33 -11.85 7.63
CA GLY A 48 -0.38 -11.98 6.18
C GLY A 48 -1.21 -10.95 5.45
N LYS A 49 -1.62 -9.88 6.14
CA LYS A 49 -2.55 -8.93 5.54
C LYS A 49 -2.35 -7.52 6.10
N VAL A 50 -2.41 -6.53 5.20
CA VAL A 50 -2.37 -5.12 5.59
C VAL A 50 -3.57 -4.42 4.98
N GLU A 51 -4.33 -3.73 5.80
CA GLU A 51 -5.48 -2.97 5.35
C GLU A 51 -5.21 -1.48 5.52
N VAL A 52 -5.38 -0.71 4.44
CA VAL A 52 -5.20 0.74 4.46
C VAL A 52 -6.56 1.38 4.16
N ILE A 53 -7.00 2.26 5.05
CA ILE A 53 -8.26 2.96 4.89
C ILE A 53 -7.98 4.46 4.93
N PHE A 54 -8.35 5.15 3.86
CA PHE A 54 -8.19 6.60 3.80
C PHE A 54 -9.24 7.28 4.66
N ALA A 55 -8.81 8.25 5.45
CA ALA A 55 -9.69 8.99 6.34
C ALA A 55 -9.05 10.35 6.64
N ASP A 56 -9.86 11.38 6.72
CA ASP A 56 -9.36 12.74 6.96
C ASP A 56 -8.56 12.86 8.25
N ASP A 57 -8.91 12.05 9.24
CA ASP A 57 -8.23 12.06 10.53
C ASP A 57 -7.24 10.90 10.69
N GLY A 58 -6.82 10.32 9.59
CA GLY A 58 -5.87 9.20 9.63
C GLY A 58 -4.56 9.57 10.30
N SER A 59 -3.92 8.56 10.91
CA SER A 59 -2.69 8.77 11.63
C SER A 59 -1.46 8.87 10.74
N ARG A 60 -1.57 8.43 9.49
CA ARG A 60 -0.47 8.48 8.54
C ARG A 60 -0.82 9.38 7.36
N LYS A 61 0.20 9.78 6.63
CA LYS A 61 0.03 10.72 5.53
C LYS A 61 0.74 10.21 4.28
N VAL A 62 0.09 10.37 3.14
CA VAL A 62 0.69 10.02 1.85
C VAL A 62 1.80 11.01 1.53
N TYR A 63 2.98 10.51 1.20
CA TYR A 63 4.09 11.36 0.82
C TYR A 63 3.96 11.83 -0.62
N GLY A 64 4.60 12.92 -0.94
CA GLY A 64 4.66 13.41 -2.30
C GLY A 64 6.06 13.26 -2.85
N LYS A 65 6.18 12.64 -4.02
CA LYS A 65 7.43 12.57 -4.73
C LYS A 65 7.42 13.61 -5.84
N LYS A 66 8.35 14.54 -5.79
CA LYS A 66 8.40 15.61 -6.78
C LYS A 66 8.78 15.06 -8.15
N THR A 67 8.01 15.42 -9.16
CA THR A 67 8.24 15.00 -10.54
C THR A 67 8.14 16.22 -11.44
N LYS A 68 8.36 16.03 -12.73
CA LYS A 68 8.25 17.13 -13.70
C LYS A 68 6.85 17.71 -13.72
N ASP A 69 5.85 16.88 -13.49
CA ASP A 69 4.45 17.30 -13.58
C ASP A 69 3.82 17.64 -12.24
N GLY A 70 4.61 17.68 -11.18
CA GLY A 70 4.10 18.02 -9.87
C GLY A 70 4.52 17.00 -8.81
N MET A 71 3.56 16.58 -7.99
CA MET A 71 3.83 15.64 -6.90
C MET A 71 3.06 14.35 -7.12
N ASP A 72 3.77 13.24 -7.15
CA ASP A 72 3.14 11.93 -7.23
C ASP A 72 2.97 11.35 -5.84
N PRO A 73 1.87 10.66 -5.56
CA PRO A 73 1.66 10.05 -4.25
C PRO A 73 2.55 8.83 -4.04
N VAL A 74 3.06 8.70 -2.82
CA VAL A 74 3.86 7.54 -2.43
C VAL A 74 3.44 7.11 -1.04
N ILE A 75 3.18 5.82 -0.88
CA ILE A 75 2.93 5.23 0.42
C ILE A 75 4.00 4.20 0.69
N ALA A 76 4.76 4.39 1.76
CA ALA A 76 5.77 3.44 2.18
C ALA A 76 5.27 2.76 3.46
N LEU A 77 5.09 1.45 3.39
CA LEU A 77 4.64 0.67 4.55
C LEU A 77 5.78 -0.23 4.96
N GLN A 78 6.35 0.05 6.13
CA GLN A 78 7.49 -0.69 6.63
C GLN A 78 7.42 -0.75 8.15
N GLY A 79 8.28 -1.56 8.72
CA GLY A 79 8.38 -1.66 10.16
C GLY A 79 8.24 -3.09 10.61
N LYS A 80 8.39 -3.28 11.92
CA LYS A 80 8.38 -4.59 12.53
C LYS A 80 7.10 -5.38 12.24
N LYS A 81 5.96 -4.71 12.31
CA LYS A 81 4.68 -5.38 12.08
C LYS A 81 4.55 -5.92 10.66
N ILE A 82 5.04 -5.17 9.69
CA ILE A 82 5.00 -5.62 8.29
C ILE A 82 5.90 -6.85 8.13
N THR A 83 7.10 -6.81 8.71
CA THR A 83 8.00 -7.94 8.65
C THR A 83 7.39 -9.18 9.31
N GLU A 84 6.76 -9.01 10.47
CA GLU A 84 6.13 -10.12 11.17
C GLU A 84 4.93 -10.69 10.39
N ALA A 85 4.15 -9.82 9.78
CA ALA A 85 2.96 -10.25 9.06
C ALA A 85 3.26 -11.10 7.83
N PHE A 86 4.35 -10.79 7.13
CA PHE A 86 4.69 -11.47 5.89
C PHE A 86 5.90 -12.38 6.00
N GLY A 87 6.56 -12.37 7.14
CA GLY A 87 7.73 -13.21 7.37
C GLY A 87 9.01 -12.57 6.86
N ALA A 88 10.10 -12.78 7.62
CA ALA A 88 11.41 -12.27 7.24
C ALA A 88 11.92 -13.04 6.01
N ALA A 89 12.78 -12.41 5.25
CA ALA A 89 13.35 -13.01 4.05
C ALA A 89 14.78 -12.49 3.87
N ASP A 90 15.49 -13.11 2.95
CA ASP A 90 16.85 -12.68 2.62
C ASP A 90 16.82 -11.34 1.91
N ASP A 91 17.89 -10.57 2.07
CA ASP A 91 18.02 -9.28 1.40
C ASP A 91 17.80 -9.43 -0.10
N LYS A 92 17.18 -8.40 -0.66
CA LYS A 92 16.84 -8.34 -2.09
C LYS A 92 15.74 -9.28 -2.52
N THR A 93 15.15 -10.04 -1.60
CA THR A 93 13.98 -10.86 -1.90
C THR A 93 12.80 -9.93 -2.21
N ILE A 94 12.12 -10.18 -3.31
CA ILE A 94 10.93 -9.43 -3.70
C ILE A 94 9.80 -10.41 -3.91
N ASP A 95 8.73 -10.24 -3.13
CA ASP A 95 7.54 -11.06 -3.26
C ASP A 95 6.43 -10.25 -3.89
N MET A 96 5.59 -10.91 -4.67
CA MET A 96 4.44 -10.26 -5.30
C MET A 96 3.22 -10.54 -4.42
N ILE A 97 2.66 -9.49 -3.88
CA ILE A 97 1.55 -9.60 -2.94
C ILE A 97 0.27 -9.10 -3.59
N PRO A 98 -0.83 -9.86 -3.52
CA PRO A 98 -2.09 -9.41 -4.08
C PRO A 98 -2.54 -8.11 -3.42
N MET A 99 -3.05 -7.20 -4.22
CA MET A 99 -3.52 -5.91 -3.75
C MET A 99 -4.91 -5.66 -4.31
N LYS A 100 -5.87 -5.40 -3.44
CA LYS A 100 -7.23 -5.09 -3.83
C LYS A 100 -7.58 -3.67 -3.44
N LEU A 101 -7.96 -2.87 -4.41
CA LEU A 101 -8.37 -1.48 -4.16
C LEU A 101 -9.89 -1.41 -4.10
N ASN A 102 -10.38 -0.54 -3.25
CA ASN A 102 -11.82 -0.28 -3.14
C ASN A 102 -12.03 1.20 -2.89
N GLY A 103 -13.27 1.62 -2.69
CA GLY A 103 -13.59 3.03 -2.53
C GLY A 103 -13.04 3.67 -1.27
N LYS A 104 -12.63 2.88 -0.29
CA LYS A 104 -12.14 3.39 0.99
C LYS A 104 -10.63 3.27 1.16
N GLY A 105 -9.99 2.47 0.34
CA GLY A 105 -8.56 2.24 0.47
C GLY A 105 -8.13 0.99 -0.27
N PHE A 106 -7.29 0.18 0.38
CA PHE A 106 -6.84 -1.05 -0.26
C PHE A 106 -6.40 -2.08 0.78
N ILE A 107 -6.29 -3.31 0.32
CA ILE A 107 -5.84 -4.42 1.16
C ILE A 107 -4.68 -5.11 0.44
N LEU A 108 -3.60 -5.35 1.17
CA LEU A 108 -2.44 -6.09 0.69
C LEU A 108 -2.43 -7.46 1.36
N GLY A 109 -2.33 -8.50 0.53
CA GLY A 109 -2.35 -9.87 1.04
C GLY A 109 -3.74 -10.45 0.98
N GLU A 110 -3.90 -11.56 1.65
CA GLU A 110 -5.19 -12.28 1.61
C GLU A 110 -6.03 -12.04 2.85
#